data_680cde1a3134ab23465109462ff9cd09
#
_entry.id   680cde1a3134ab23465109462ff9cd09
#
_cell.length_a   1.000
_cell.length_b   1.000
_cell.length_c   1.000
_cell.angle_alpha   90.00
_cell.angle_beta   90.00
_cell.angle_gamma   90.00
#
_symmetry.space_group_name_H-M   'P 1'
#
loop_
_entity.id
_entity.type
_entity.pdbx_description
1 polymer ?
#
loop_
_entity_poly.entity_id
_entity_poly.type
_entity_poly.pdbx_seq_one_letter_code
_entity_poly.pdbx_strand_id
1 'polypeptide(L)'
;MIPATADICNELFTLRDFIRWGASEFNGAKLYFGHGTDNAWDEAEQLVLHAINLTPPLDDEWLSARLTRGERERVLENLRRRVDERIPAAYITGQAWFAGLSFIVDDRVLVPRSPIGELIQQQFSPWLANETLQKKPMQILDLCTGSGCIGIACAYAFPDAEIQLSDISYDALAVAEDNIQQHELEARVFAMQSDLFANLVGQKFDLIVSNPPYVDADDLATMPPEYHAEPEIGLGSGNDGLDFTHRLLREASDYLTDEGVLIVEVGNSWVALEEAYPDVPFTWIEFERGGHGVFMLRRTDLLQLK
;
A
#
# COMPACT_ATOMS: atom_id res chain seq x y z
N MET A 1 15.81 -20.74 -22.72
CA MET A 1 16.37 -19.57 -23.48
C MET A 1 15.15 -18.83 -24.05
N ILE A 2 14.88 -17.62 -23.55
CA ILE A 2 13.77 -16.82 -24.05
C ILE A 2 14.10 -16.40 -25.49
N PRO A 3 13.19 -16.56 -26.47
CA PRO A 3 13.42 -16.15 -27.86
C PRO A 3 13.79 -14.68 -27.97
N ALA A 4 14.51 -14.30 -29.03
CA ALA A 4 14.85 -12.89 -29.25
C ALA A 4 13.57 -12.05 -29.43
N THR A 5 13.60 -10.78 -29.01
CA THR A 5 12.44 -9.85 -29.11
C THR A 5 11.86 -9.80 -30.53
N ALA A 6 12.73 -9.81 -31.54
CA ALA A 6 12.31 -9.80 -32.96
C ALA A 6 11.48 -11.03 -33.34
N ASP A 7 11.82 -12.20 -32.82
CA ASP A 7 11.10 -13.45 -33.12
C ASP A 7 9.69 -13.42 -32.51
N ILE A 8 9.55 -13.04 -31.24
CA ILE A 8 8.26 -12.95 -30.57
C ILE A 8 7.36 -11.91 -31.24
N CYS A 9 7.90 -10.72 -31.58
CA CYS A 9 7.16 -9.69 -32.31
C CYS A 9 6.69 -10.11 -33.71
N ASN A 10 7.30 -11.12 -34.31
CA ASN A 10 6.87 -11.67 -35.58
C ASN A 10 5.80 -12.76 -35.49
N GLU A 11 5.62 -13.35 -34.29
CA GLU A 11 4.70 -14.45 -34.05
C GLU A 11 3.43 -14.02 -33.31
N LEU A 12 3.51 -13.04 -32.38
CA LEU A 12 2.39 -12.53 -31.60
C LEU A 12 1.85 -11.23 -32.18
N PHE A 13 0.53 -11.12 -32.31
CA PHE A 13 -0.09 -9.99 -33.00
C PHE A 13 -1.22 -9.31 -32.22
N THR A 14 -1.95 -10.03 -31.36
CA THR A 14 -3.13 -9.52 -30.65
C THR A 14 -2.82 -9.25 -29.18
N LEU A 15 -3.65 -8.44 -28.51
CA LEU A 15 -3.57 -8.24 -27.06
C LEU A 15 -3.59 -9.58 -26.33
N ARG A 16 -4.51 -10.46 -26.70
CA ARG A 16 -4.65 -11.80 -26.09
C ARG A 16 -3.39 -12.65 -26.24
N ASP A 17 -2.70 -12.57 -27.40
CA ASP A 17 -1.45 -13.30 -27.60
C ASP A 17 -0.40 -12.89 -26.56
N PHE A 18 -0.23 -11.56 -26.35
CA PHE A 18 0.76 -11.02 -25.42
C PHE A 18 0.38 -11.28 -23.94
N ILE A 19 -0.89 -11.14 -23.56
CA ILE A 19 -1.35 -11.46 -22.21
C ILE A 19 -1.11 -12.93 -21.90
N ARG A 20 -1.54 -13.85 -22.79
CA ARG A 20 -1.34 -15.29 -22.62
C ARG A 20 0.15 -15.63 -22.58
N TRP A 21 0.97 -15.01 -23.45
CA TRP A 21 2.41 -15.27 -23.48
C TRP A 21 3.07 -14.74 -22.19
N GLY A 22 2.77 -13.51 -21.77
CA GLY A 22 3.26 -12.91 -20.53
C GLY A 22 2.92 -13.76 -19.31
N ALA A 23 1.66 -14.18 -19.18
CA ALA A 23 1.23 -15.05 -18.08
C ALA A 23 1.99 -16.40 -18.07
N SER A 24 2.29 -16.95 -19.26
CA SER A 24 3.07 -18.19 -19.37
C SER A 24 4.52 -17.99 -18.93
N GLU A 25 5.16 -16.89 -19.33
CA GLU A 25 6.53 -16.55 -18.91
C GLU A 25 6.61 -16.28 -17.40
N PHE A 26 5.64 -15.55 -16.83
CA PHE A 26 5.56 -15.26 -15.40
C PHE A 26 5.47 -16.54 -14.57
N ASN A 27 4.57 -17.46 -14.95
CA ASN A 27 4.46 -18.74 -14.29
C ASN A 27 5.73 -19.60 -14.47
N GLY A 28 6.32 -19.61 -15.68
CA GLY A 28 7.57 -20.31 -15.96
C GLY A 28 8.75 -19.81 -15.15
N ALA A 29 8.82 -18.50 -14.93
CA ALA A 29 9.82 -17.84 -14.10
C ALA A 29 9.52 -17.94 -12.59
N LYS A 30 8.36 -18.50 -12.21
CA LYS A 30 7.89 -18.58 -10.81
C LYS A 30 7.91 -17.21 -10.14
N LEU A 31 7.33 -16.21 -10.78
CA LEU A 31 7.18 -14.88 -10.20
C LEU A 31 6.24 -14.93 -9.00
N TYR A 32 6.53 -14.10 -8.02
CA TYR A 32 5.62 -13.88 -6.90
C TYR A 32 4.63 -12.76 -7.22
N PHE A 33 3.35 -12.99 -6.94
CA PHE A 33 2.25 -12.04 -7.11
C PHE A 33 1.75 -11.62 -5.73
N GLY A 34 1.91 -10.38 -5.38
CA GLY A 34 1.57 -9.83 -4.06
C GLY A 34 1.69 -8.30 -4.01
N HIS A 35 1.89 -7.69 -5.19
CA HIS A 35 2.09 -6.25 -5.36
C HIS A 35 0.96 -5.63 -6.19
N GLY A 36 -0.31 -5.97 -5.84
CA GLY A 36 -1.51 -5.40 -6.46
C GLY A 36 -2.29 -6.36 -7.36
N THR A 37 -1.67 -7.47 -7.78
CA THR A 37 -2.34 -8.60 -8.46
C THR A 37 -2.03 -9.88 -7.70
N ASP A 38 -2.86 -10.92 -7.88
CA ASP A 38 -2.70 -12.22 -7.22
C ASP A 38 -2.39 -13.37 -8.21
N ASN A 39 -2.33 -13.07 -9.50
CA ASN A 39 -2.11 -14.07 -10.54
C ASN A 39 -1.41 -13.50 -11.77
N ALA A 40 -0.81 -14.43 -12.54
CA ALA A 40 -0.02 -14.11 -13.74
C ALA A 40 -0.83 -13.48 -14.87
N TRP A 41 -2.11 -13.84 -15.02
CA TRP A 41 -2.94 -13.35 -16.12
C TRP A 41 -3.28 -11.88 -15.95
N ASP A 42 -3.79 -11.51 -14.78
CA ASP A 42 -4.21 -10.14 -14.49
C ASP A 42 -3.00 -9.19 -14.49
N GLU A 43 -1.84 -9.66 -14.00
CA GLU A 43 -0.62 -8.86 -14.03
C GLU A 43 -0.09 -8.68 -15.46
N ALA A 44 -0.12 -9.72 -16.29
CA ALA A 44 0.23 -9.60 -17.70
C ALA A 44 -0.73 -8.67 -18.46
N GLU A 45 -2.03 -8.74 -18.18
CA GLU A 45 -3.03 -7.82 -18.75
C GLU A 45 -2.73 -6.38 -18.38
N GLN A 46 -2.48 -6.09 -17.10
CA GLN A 46 -2.13 -4.75 -16.63
C GLN A 46 -0.91 -4.19 -17.39
N LEU A 47 0.17 -4.96 -17.50
CA LEU A 47 1.39 -4.53 -18.19
C LEU A 47 1.20 -4.33 -19.69
N VAL A 48 0.41 -5.20 -20.33
CA VAL A 48 0.10 -5.12 -21.76
C VAL A 48 -0.73 -3.87 -22.05
N LEU A 49 -1.80 -3.65 -21.28
CA LEU A 49 -2.71 -2.51 -21.46
C LEU A 49 -2.00 -1.19 -21.18
N HIS A 50 -1.20 -1.13 -20.11
CA HIS A 50 -0.40 0.05 -19.79
C HIS A 50 0.53 0.45 -20.96
N ALA A 51 1.24 -0.52 -21.58
CA ALA A 51 2.18 -0.27 -22.67
C ALA A 51 1.54 0.39 -23.90
N ILE A 52 0.22 0.30 -24.04
CA ILE A 52 -0.55 0.85 -25.16
C ILE A 52 -1.56 1.93 -24.74
N ASN A 53 -1.46 2.42 -23.50
CA ASN A 53 -2.31 3.48 -22.93
C ASN A 53 -3.81 3.11 -22.91
N LEU A 54 -4.13 1.86 -22.61
CA LEU A 54 -5.48 1.39 -22.35
C LEU A 54 -5.65 1.05 -20.86
N THR A 55 -6.87 1.25 -20.36
CA THR A 55 -7.26 0.95 -18.98
C THR A 55 -8.27 -0.19 -18.94
N PRO A 56 -8.13 -1.17 -18.02
CA PRO A 56 -9.14 -2.20 -17.81
C PRO A 56 -10.39 -1.60 -17.12
N PRO A 57 -11.60 -2.26 -17.21
CA PRO A 57 -11.80 -3.48 -17.98
C PRO A 57 -11.99 -3.21 -19.48
N LEU A 58 -11.54 -4.15 -20.30
CA LEU A 58 -11.83 -4.15 -21.74
C LEU A 58 -12.83 -5.25 -22.10
N ASP A 59 -13.68 -4.99 -23.09
CA ASP A 59 -14.53 -6.03 -23.66
C ASP A 59 -13.69 -7.08 -24.41
N ASP A 60 -14.15 -8.33 -24.41
CA ASP A 60 -13.44 -9.46 -25.06
C ASP A 60 -13.09 -9.22 -26.53
N GLU A 61 -13.87 -8.37 -27.23
CA GLU A 61 -13.61 -8.02 -28.62
C GLU A 61 -12.28 -7.28 -28.81
N TRP A 62 -11.90 -6.41 -27.84
CA TRP A 62 -10.64 -5.67 -27.88
C TRP A 62 -9.43 -6.60 -27.78
N LEU A 63 -9.54 -7.71 -27.07
CA LEU A 63 -8.43 -8.66 -26.91
C LEU A 63 -7.99 -9.29 -28.23
N SER A 64 -8.85 -9.28 -29.27
CA SER A 64 -8.52 -9.73 -30.61
C SER A 64 -7.88 -8.64 -31.50
N ALA A 65 -7.82 -7.39 -31.05
CA ALA A 65 -7.21 -6.30 -31.79
C ALA A 65 -5.71 -6.53 -31.99
N ARG A 66 -5.25 -6.21 -33.20
CA ARG A 66 -3.84 -6.37 -33.56
C ARG A 66 -3.03 -5.15 -33.17
N LEU A 67 -1.92 -5.40 -32.50
CA LEU A 67 -0.96 -4.38 -32.13
C LEU A 67 -0.07 -4.01 -33.33
N THR A 68 0.25 -2.73 -33.42
CA THR A 68 1.30 -2.25 -34.31
C THR A 68 2.67 -2.78 -33.86
N ARG A 69 3.67 -2.70 -34.71
CA ARG A 69 5.01 -3.18 -34.35
C ARG A 69 5.57 -2.43 -33.13
N GLY A 70 5.42 -1.10 -33.08
CA GLY A 70 5.93 -0.31 -31.95
C GLY A 70 5.22 -0.62 -30.64
N GLU A 71 3.91 -0.93 -30.66
CA GLU A 71 3.18 -1.37 -29.46
C GLU A 71 3.70 -2.72 -28.98
N ARG A 72 3.90 -3.67 -29.87
CA ARG A 72 4.45 -5.00 -29.54
C ARG A 72 5.83 -4.92 -28.89
N GLU A 73 6.69 -4.02 -29.38
CA GLU A 73 8.02 -3.79 -28.80
C GLU A 73 7.91 -3.25 -27.37
N ARG A 74 7.07 -2.24 -27.11
CA ARG A 74 6.85 -1.70 -25.76
C ARG A 74 6.23 -2.72 -24.80
N VAL A 75 5.23 -3.47 -25.27
CA VAL A 75 4.62 -4.55 -24.47
C VAL A 75 5.66 -5.58 -24.04
N LEU A 76 6.50 -6.05 -24.99
CA LEU A 76 7.54 -7.02 -24.67
C LEU A 76 8.59 -6.45 -23.71
N GLU A 77 8.93 -5.17 -23.81
CA GLU A 77 9.84 -4.51 -22.88
C GLU A 77 9.30 -4.59 -21.45
N ASN A 78 8.04 -4.21 -21.23
CA ASN A 78 7.41 -4.28 -19.90
C ASN A 78 7.35 -5.71 -19.36
N LEU A 79 6.90 -6.67 -20.16
CA LEU A 79 6.80 -8.07 -19.75
C LEU A 79 8.18 -8.67 -19.42
N ARG A 80 9.23 -8.29 -20.14
CA ARG A 80 10.61 -8.74 -19.86
C ARG A 80 11.19 -8.12 -18.62
N ARG A 81 11.01 -6.83 -18.42
CA ARG A 81 11.45 -6.17 -17.17
C ARG A 81 10.86 -6.89 -15.94
N ARG A 82 9.59 -7.26 -16.03
CA ARG A 82 8.93 -8.01 -14.95
C ARG A 82 9.58 -9.39 -14.70
N VAL A 83 9.98 -10.11 -15.76
CA VAL A 83 10.60 -11.44 -15.65
C VAL A 83 12.08 -11.36 -15.28
N ASP A 84 12.85 -10.54 -16.02
CA ASP A 84 14.31 -10.55 -15.97
C ASP A 84 14.84 -9.77 -14.76
N GLU A 85 14.18 -8.66 -14.41
CA GLU A 85 14.58 -7.76 -13.32
C GLU A 85 13.79 -7.99 -12.04
N ARG A 86 12.71 -8.77 -12.08
CA ARG A 86 11.81 -9.03 -10.95
C ARG A 86 11.13 -7.77 -10.37
N ILE A 87 11.08 -6.69 -11.15
CA ILE A 87 10.44 -5.44 -10.73
C ILE A 87 8.92 -5.65 -10.65
N PRO A 88 8.25 -5.27 -9.54
CA PRO A 88 6.80 -5.28 -9.43
C PRO A 88 6.11 -4.52 -10.57
N ALA A 89 4.98 -5.05 -11.07
CA ALA A 89 4.25 -4.43 -12.18
C ALA A 89 3.86 -2.97 -11.87
N ALA A 90 3.53 -2.66 -10.62
CA ALA A 90 3.23 -1.30 -10.18
C ALA A 90 4.38 -0.31 -10.43
N TYR A 91 5.64 -0.72 -10.25
CA TYR A 91 6.80 0.15 -10.54
C TYR A 91 7.12 0.25 -12.03
N ILE A 92 6.79 -0.79 -12.82
CA ILE A 92 6.93 -0.73 -14.27
C ILE A 92 5.91 0.26 -14.86
N THR A 93 4.69 0.27 -14.30
CA THR A 93 3.61 1.16 -14.76
C THR A 93 3.63 2.54 -14.09
N GLY A 94 4.35 2.69 -12.98
CA GLY A 94 4.31 3.90 -12.16
C GLY A 94 2.98 4.10 -11.44
N GLN A 95 2.12 3.06 -11.35
CA GLN A 95 0.76 3.16 -10.84
C GLN A 95 0.37 1.96 -10.00
N ALA A 96 -0.30 2.22 -8.88
CA ALA A 96 -0.96 1.22 -8.04
C ALA A 96 -2.40 1.64 -7.72
N TRP A 97 -3.22 0.67 -7.29
CA TRP A 97 -4.61 0.91 -6.89
C TRP A 97 -4.80 0.60 -5.41
N PHE A 98 -5.47 1.48 -4.69
CA PHE A 98 -5.79 1.29 -3.28
C PHE A 98 -7.16 1.89 -2.96
N ALA A 99 -8.02 1.13 -2.28
CA ALA A 99 -9.38 1.55 -1.91
C ALA A 99 -10.23 2.10 -3.10
N GLY A 100 -9.92 1.69 -4.34
CA GLY A 100 -10.60 2.15 -5.56
C GLY A 100 -10.01 3.43 -6.18
N LEU A 101 -8.92 3.94 -5.63
CA LEU A 101 -8.21 5.13 -6.11
C LEU A 101 -6.87 4.73 -6.75
N SER A 102 -6.39 5.52 -7.71
CA SER A 102 -5.10 5.28 -8.36
C SER A 102 -4.01 6.16 -7.77
N PHE A 103 -2.82 5.60 -7.52
CA PHE A 103 -1.69 6.28 -6.90
C PHE A 103 -0.44 6.15 -7.76
N ILE A 104 0.35 7.23 -7.82
CA ILE A 104 1.72 7.22 -8.33
C ILE A 104 2.56 6.42 -7.34
N VAL A 105 3.35 5.49 -7.86
CA VAL A 105 4.29 4.69 -7.07
C VAL A 105 5.58 4.43 -7.84
N ASP A 106 6.69 4.34 -7.13
CA ASP A 106 7.98 3.88 -7.63
C ASP A 106 8.77 3.23 -6.47
N ASP A 107 10.05 2.91 -6.68
CA ASP A 107 10.92 2.22 -5.73
C ASP A 107 11.22 3.01 -4.44
N ARG A 108 10.72 4.23 -4.30
CA ARG A 108 10.80 5.05 -3.07
C ARG A 108 9.74 4.69 -2.02
N VAL A 109 8.67 3.99 -2.41
CA VAL A 109 7.52 3.66 -1.53
C VAL A 109 7.08 2.22 -1.71
N LEU A 110 6.48 1.62 -0.67
CA LEU A 110 5.83 0.32 -0.81
C LEU A 110 4.64 0.40 -1.78
N VAL A 111 4.43 -0.67 -2.53
CA VAL A 111 3.20 -0.82 -3.33
C VAL A 111 2.00 -0.93 -2.38
N PRO A 112 0.98 -0.05 -2.51
CA PRO A 112 -0.23 -0.09 -1.68
C PRO A 112 -0.94 -1.44 -1.70
N ARG A 113 -1.07 -2.10 -0.53
CA ARG A 113 -1.71 -3.43 -0.40
C ARG A 113 -2.33 -3.70 0.99
N SER A 114 -2.48 -2.67 1.82
CA SER A 114 -2.99 -2.80 3.19
C SER A 114 -4.49 -3.17 3.23
N PRO A 115 -4.91 -4.10 4.10
CA PRO A 115 -6.32 -4.37 4.35
C PRO A 115 -7.06 -3.20 5.00
N ILE A 116 -6.36 -2.19 5.54
CA ILE A 116 -6.94 -0.95 6.07
C ILE A 116 -7.83 -0.26 5.03
N GLY A 117 -7.59 -0.47 3.73
CA GLY A 117 -8.45 0.03 2.66
C GLY A 117 -9.92 -0.39 2.80
N GLU A 118 -10.20 -1.59 3.33
CA GLU A 118 -11.56 -2.04 3.61
C GLU A 118 -12.21 -1.26 4.75
N LEU A 119 -11.44 -0.97 5.82
CA LEU A 119 -11.92 -0.14 6.93
C LEU A 119 -12.26 1.29 6.49
N ILE A 120 -11.43 1.87 5.63
CA ILE A 120 -11.65 3.21 5.09
C ILE A 120 -12.97 3.26 4.32
N GLN A 121 -13.24 2.25 3.45
CA GLN A 121 -14.49 2.17 2.70
C GLN A 121 -15.72 2.05 3.60
N GLN A 122 -15.58 1.49 4.81
CA GLN A 122 -16.61 1.37 5.84
C GLN A 122 -16.58 2.54 6.84
N GLN A 123 -15.77 3.59 6.58
CA GLN A 123 -15.57 4.74 7.46
C GLN A 123 -15.17 4.31 8.89
N PHE A 124 -14.37 3.26 9.00
CA PHE A 124 -13.93 2.64 10.25
C PHE A 124 -15.07 2.24 11.20
N SER A 125 -16.25 1.96 10.67
CA SER A 125 -17.38 1.44 11.45
C SER A 125 -17.09 -0.02 11.88
N PRO A 126 -17.44 -0.42 13.13
CA PRO A 126 -18.12 0.36 14.19
C PRO A 126 -17.14 1.04 15.16
N TRP A 127 -15.86 1.15 14.83
CA TRP A 127 -14.78 1.53 15.75
C TRP A 127 -14.76 3.02 16.11
N LEU A 128 -15.09 3.90 15.15
CA LEU A 128 -15.22 5.32 15.41
C LEU A 128 -16.58 5.64 16.06
N ALA A 129 -16.55 6.40 17.16
CA ALA A 129 -17.76 6.87 17.83
C ALA A 129 -18.54 7.87 16.94
N ASN A 130 -19.88 7.90 17.07
CA ASN A 130 -20.71 8.84 16.31
C ASN A 130 -20.33 10.29 16.56
N GLU A 131 -19.93 10.63 17.79
CA GLU A 131 -19.47 11.96 18.16
C GLU A 131 -18.20 12.34 17.40
N THR A 132 -17.27 11.41 17.20
CA THR A 132 -16.05 11.59 16.42
C THR A 132 -16.38 11.82 14.95
N LEU A 133 -17.28 11.02 14.37
CA LEU A 133 -17.72 11.16 12.98
C LEU A 133 -18.45 12.47 12.69
N GLN A 134 -19.00 13.13 13.73
CA GLN A 134 -19.68 14.44 13.60
C GLN A 134 -18.73 15.63 13.78
N LYS A 135 -17.49 15.42 14.20
CA LYS A 135 -16.51 16.52 14.32
C LYS A 135 -16.18 17.11 12.96
N LYS A 136 -16.02 18.44 12.92
CA LYS A 136 -15.68 19.17 11.69
C LYS A 136 -14.68 20.30 11.99
N PRO A 137 -13.48 20.28 11.47
CA PRO A 137 -12.87 19.13 10.79
C PRO A 137 -12.48 18.01 11.76
N MET A 138 -12.64 16.76 11.33
CA MET A 138 -12.02 15.61 11.99
C MET A 138 -10.52 15.65 11.69
N GLN A 139 -9.68 15.37 12.68
CA GLN A 139 -8.22 15.36 12.54
C GLN A 139 -7.74 13.91 12.40
N ILE A 140 -7.12 13.59 11.26
CA ILE A 140 -6.61 12.24 10.97
C ILE A 140 -5.09 12.30 10.74
N LEU A 141 -4.37 11.37 11.35
CA LEU A 141 -2.94 11.17 11.10
C LEU A 141 -2.72 9.81 10.43
N ASP A 142 -2.01 9.83 9.31
CA ASP A 142 -1.47 8.64 8.64
C ASP A 142 0.05 8.61 8.90
N LEU A 143 0.48 7.67 9.76
CA LEU A 143 1.88 7.46 10.13
C LEU A 143 2.53 6.39 9.25
N CYS A 144 3.78 6.61 8.85
CA CYS A 144 4.49 5.79 7.86
C CYS A 144 3.70 5.76 6.55
N THR A 145 3.35 6.95 6.08
CA THR A 145 2.37 7.15 5.01
C THR A 145 2.81 6.59 3.65
N GLY A 146 4.13 6.44 3.41
CA GLY A 146 4.66 5.98 2.14
C GLY A 146 4.16 6.84 0.97
N SER A 147 3.42 6.24 0.06
CA SER A 147 2.80 6.94 -1.08
C SER A 147 1.64 7.89 -0.71
N GLY A 148 1.22 7.95 0.55
CA GLY A 148 0.06 8.72 0.99
C GLY A 148 -1.27 8.00 0.80
N CYS A 149 -1.28 6.74 0.37
CA CYS A 149 -2.49 6.06 -0.09
C CYS A 149 -3.56 5.91 1.00
N ILE A 150 -3.19 5.61 2.25
CA ILE A 150 -4.11 5.46 3.37
C ILE A 150 -4.73 6.81 3.72
N GLY A 151 -3.91 7.84 3.95
CA GLY A 151 -4.39 9.17 4.32
C GLY A 151 -5.22 9.83 3.21
N ILE A 152 -4.81 9.72 1.94
CA ILE A 152 -5.58 10.22 0.80
C ILE A 152 -6.92 9.48 0.69
N ALA A 153 -6.94 8.15 0.84
CA ALA A 153 -8.21 7.40 0.86
C ALA A 153 -9.11 7.83 2.03
N CYS A 154 -8.53 8.10 3.23
CA CYS A 154 -9.28 8.69 4.35
C CYS A 154 -9.86 10.06 3.98
N ALA A 155 -9.14 10.88 3.22
CA ALA A 155 -9.66 12.16 2.77
C ALA A 155 -10.91 12.01 1.88
N TYR A 156 -10.99 10.98 1.06
CA TYR A 156 -12.20 10.68 0.28
C TYR A 156 -13.35 10.16 1.16
N ALA A 157 -13.06 9.30 2.13
CA ALA A 157 -14.06 8.76 3.05
C ALA A 157 -14.63 9.82 3.99
N PHE A 158 -13.83 10.84 4.35
CA PHE A 158 -14.17 11.94 5.25
C PHE A 158 -13.93 13.30 4.58
N PRO A 159 -14.87 13.79 3.76
CA PRO A 159 -14.67 14.99 2.94
C PRO A 159 -14.36 16.28 3.73
N ASP A 160 -14.82 16.38 4.97
CA ASP A 160 -14.59 17.54 5.86
C ASP A 160 -13.37 17.35 6.79
N ALA A 161 -12.61 16.24 6.68
CA ALA A 161 -11.46 15.99 7.54
C ALA A 161 -10.20 16.74 7.05
N GLU A 162 -9.34 17.09 8.00
CA GLU A 162 -7.96 17.48 7.75
C GLU A 162 -7.05 16.27 8.00
N ILE A 163 -6.17 15.98 7.05
CA ILE A 163 -5.32 14.80 7.07
C ILE A 163 -3.85 15.24 7.17
N GLN A 164 -3.18 14.73 8.17
CA GLN A 164 -1.73 14.82 8.27
C GLN A 164 -1.11 13.50 7.80
N LEU A 165 -0.29 13.55 6.75
CA LEU A 165 0.58 12.46 6.34
C LEU A 165 1.94 12.63 6.98
N SER A 166 2.50 11.56 7.53
CA SER A 166 3.83 11.62 8.16
C SER A 166 4.68 10.42 7.77
N ASP A 167 5.93 10.68 7.39
CA ASP A 167 6.93 9.66 7.12
C ASP A 167 8.31 10.15 7.56
N ILE A 168 9.23 9.23 7.83
CA ILE A 168 10.62 9.55 8.12
C ILE A 168 11.40 9.82 6.83
N SER A 169 10.98 9.22 5.71
CA SER A 169 11.61 9.30 4.39
C SER A 169 11.14 10.54 3.62
N TYR A 170 12.06 11.42 3.27
CA TYR A 170 11.78 12.53 2.34
C TYR A 170 11.40 12.03 0.94
N ASP A 171 11.98 10.91 0.50
CA ASP A 171 11.70 10.35 -0.82
C ASP A 171 10.27 9.82 -0.89
N ALA A 172 9.79 9.16 0.18
CA ALA A 172 8.40 8.73 0.29
C ALA A 172 7.45 9.93 0.32
N LEU A 173 7.76 10.97 1.09
CA LEU A 173 6.94 12.19 1.14
C LEU A 173 6.87 12.91 -0.21
N ALA A 174 7.92 12.89 -1.02
CA ALA A 174 7.85 13.44 -2.37
C ALA A 174 6.82 12.70 -3.24
N VAL A 175 6.74 11.36 -3.14
CA VAL A 175 5.69 10.59 -3.82
C VAL A 175 4.31 10.90 -3.25
N ALA A 176 4.19 11.03 -1.93
CA ALA A 176 2.93 11.40 -1.29
C ALA A 176 2.45 12.80 -1.73
N GLU A 177 3.35 13.77 -1.87
CA GLU A 177 3.03 15.11 -2.39
C GLU A 177 2.55 15.08 -3.84
N ASP A 178 3.19 14.27 -4.72
CA ASP A 178 2.74 14.04 -6.09
C ASP A 178 1.31 13.44 -6.09
N ASN A 179 1.01 12.51 -5.20
CA ASN A 179 -0.32 11.93 -5.04
C ASN A 179 -1.34 12.92 -4.48
N ILE A 180 -0.99 13.75 -3.50
CA ILE A 180 -1.86 14.84 -2.99
C ILE A 180 -2.26 15.75 -4.15
N GLN A 181 -1.29 16.14 -4.98
CA GLN A 181 -1.54 16.99 -6.14
C GLN A 181 -2.39 16.28 -7.21
N GLN A 182 -2.11 15.01 -7.52
CA GLN A 182 -2.91 14.21 -8.47
C GLN A 182 -4.38 14.15 -8.06
N HIS A 183 -4.65 14.08 -6.75
CA HIS A 183 -5.99 14.01 -6.19
C HIS A 183 -6.63 15.38 -5.87
N GLU A 184 -5.92 16.49 -6.13
CA GLU A 184 -6.39 17.87 -5.87
C GLU A 184 -6.80 18.09 -4.40
N LEU A 185 -5.98 17.59 -3.44
CA LEU A 185 -6.29 17.58 -2.00
C LEU A 185 -5.41 18.54 -1.16
N GLU A 186 -4.60 19.40 -1.78
CA GLU A 186 -3.62 20.28 -1.12
C GLU A 186 -4.24 21.24 -0.07
N ALA A 187 -5.56 21.48 -0.15
CA ALA A 187 -6.26 22.34 0.80
C ALA A 187 -6.49 21.71 2.18
N ARG A 188 -6.35 20.36 2.32
CA ARG A 188 -6.71 19.63 3.54
C ARG A 188 -5.90 18.35 3.80
N VAL A 189 -4.96 18.00 2.95
CA VAL A 189 -4.02 16.91 3.15
C VAL A 189 -2.62 17.48 3.12
N PHE A 190 -1.85 17.27 4.20
CA PHE A 190 -0.54 17.89 4.40
C PHE A 190 0.49 16.81 4.68
N ALA A 191 1.63 16.86 3.98
CA ALA A 191 2.75 15.95 4.20
C ALA A 191 3.78 16.59 5.13
N MET A 192 4.34 15.80 6.06
CA MET A 192 5.35 16.26 7.03
C MET A 192 6.37 15.16 7.32
N GLN A 193 7.64 15.49 7.24
CA GLN A 193 8.69 14.59 7.67
C GLN A 193 8.73 14.52 9.20
N SER A 194 8.64 13.29 9.75
CA SER A 194 8.74 13.06 11.18
C SER A 194 9.22 11.63 11.50
N ASP A 195 10.11 11.49 12.46
CA ASP A 195 10.35 10.20 13.10
C ASP A 195 9.27 10.01 14.17
N LEU A 196 8.31 9.15 13.86
CA LEU A 196 7.10 8.96 14.64
C LEU A 196 6.39 10.32 14.88
N PHE A 197 6.29 10.77 16.13
CA PHE A 197 5.61 12.01 16.52
C PHE A 197 6.54 13.20 16.72
N ALA A 198 7.84 13.09 16.44
CA ALA A 198 8.84 14.10 16.80
C ALA A 198 8.51 15.54 16.32
N ASN A 199 7.93 15.67 15.13
CA ASN A 199 7.55 16.97 14.56
C ASN A 199 6.04 17.27 14.67
N LEU A 200 5.26 16.44 15.40
CA LEU A 200 3.82 16.59 15.60
C LEU A 200 3.45 17.13 16.98
N VAL A 201 4.41 17.69 17.72
CA VAL A 201 4.24 18.14 19.11
C VAL A 201 3.07 19.13 19.23
N GLY A 202 2.15 18.84 20.18
CA GLY A 202 0.98 19.66 20.46
C GLY A 202 -0.22 19.41 19.56
N GLN A 203 -0.10 18.59 18.55
CA GLN A 203 -1.23 18.17 17.71
C GLN A 203 -2.01 17.06 18.39
N LYS A 204 -3.30 16.95 18.08
CA LYS A 204 -4.21 15.91 18.58
C LYS A 204 -5.06 15.41 17.43
N PHE A 205 -5.18 14.08 17.35
CA PHE A 205 -5.88 13.41 16.27
C PHE A 205 -7.08 12.60 16.81
N ASP A 206 -8.15 12.58 16.04
CA ASP A 206 -9.33 11.77 16.32
C ASP A 206 -9.12 10.33 15.84
N LEU A 207 -8.32 10.17 14.80
CA LEU A 207 -7.87 8.88 14.27
C LEU A 207 -6.37 8.96 13.97
N ILE A 208 -5.61 8.00 14.49
CA ILE A 208 -4.26 7.69 14.02
C ILE A 208 -4.33 6.34 13.33
N VAL A 209 -3.92 6.31 12.07
CA VAL A 209 -3.82 5.08 11.27
C VAL A 209 -2.38 4.89 10.84
N SER A 210 -1.90 3.64 10.83
CA SER A 210 -0.54 3.32 10.38
C SER A 210 -0.46 1.94 9.78
N ASN A 211 0.27 1.84 8.67
CA ASN A 211 0.83 0.59 8.17
C ASN A 211 2.37 0.74 8.22
N PRO A 212 2.98 0.55 9.40
CA PRO A 212 4.41 0.75 9.60
C PRO A 212 5.22 -0.45 9.10
N PRO A 213 6.56 -0.37 9.07
CA PRO A 213 7.38 -1.57 8.93
C PRO A 213 7.10 -2.52 10.10
N TYR A 214 6.85 -3.80 9.79
CA TYR A 214 6.51 -4.85 10.76
C TYR A 214 7.10 -6.22 10.45
N VAL A 215 7.94 -6.33 9.41
CA VAL A 215 8.54 -7.60 9.03
C VAL A 215 9.71 -7.92 9.98
N ASP A 216 9.68 -9.12 10.55
CA ASP A 216 10.78 -9.61 11.38
C ASP A 216 12.00 -10.00 10.54
N ALA A 217 13.14 -10.22 11.21
CA ALA A 217 14.41 -10.49 10.54
C ALA A 217 14.42 -11.81 9.75
N ASP A 218 13.71 -12.85 10.22
CA ASP A 218 13.67 -14.16 9.59
C ASP A 218 12.77 -14.14 8.34
N ASP A 219 11.60 -13.51 8.44
CA ASP A 219 10.70 -13.30 7.31
C ASP A 219 11.37 -12.43 6.25
N LEU A 220 12.05 -11.34 6.64
CA LEU A 220 12.77 -10.45 5.71
C LEU A 220 13.86 -11.21 4.92
N ALA A 221 14.59 -12.11 5.57
CA ALA A 221 15.65 -12.91 4.95
C ALA A 221 15.12 -13.93 3.92
N THR A 222 13.85 -14.30 4.00
CA THR A 222 13.22 -15.34 3.16
C THR A 222 12.20 -14.79 2.17
N MET A 223 12.01 -13.48 2.13
CA MET A 223 11.09 -12.83 1.19
C MET A 223 11.40 -13.16 -0.28
N PRO A 224 10.36 -13.29 -1.12
CA PRO A 224 10.52 -13.39 -2.56
C PRO A 224 11.36 -12.23 -3.14
N PRO A 225 12.11 -12.49 -4.24
CA PRO A 225 12.98 -11.47 -4.84
C PRO A 225 12.28 -10.15 -5.21
N GLU A 226 10.99 -10.19 -5.49
CA GLU A 226 10.17 -9.02 -5.86
C GLU A 226 10.12 -7.97 -4.75
N TYR A 227 10.19 -8.38 -3.48
CA TYR A 227 10.21 -7.47 -2.33
C TYR A 227 11.52 -6.68 -2.19
N HIS A 228 12.62 -7.17 -2.79
CA HIS A 228 13.90 -6.45 -2.79
C HIS A 228 13.88 -5.20 -3.69
N ALA A 229 12.85 -5.03 -4.51
CA ALA A 229 12.63 -3.80 -5.27
C ALA A 229 11.96 -2.69 -4.42
N GLU A 230 11.38 -3.06 -3.28
CA GLU A 230 10.76 -2.12 -2.35
C GLU A 230 11.79 -1.55 -1.35
N PRO A 231 11.57 -0.32 -0.81
CA PRO A 231 12.50 0.27 0.14
C PRO A 231 12.53 -0.53 1.45
N GLU A 232 13.70 -0.99 1.87
CA GLU A 232 13.90 -1.82 3.07
C GLU A 232 13.37 -1.15 4.35
N ILE A 233 13.48 0.19 4.43
CA ILE A 233 12.97 0.99 5.57
C ILE A 233 11.46 0.84 5.76
N GLY A 234 10.73 0.48 4.72
CA GLY A 234 9.27 0.27 4.78
C GLY A 234 8.88 -1.16 5.18
N LEU A 235 9.83 -2.10 5.28
CA LEU A 235 9.55 -3.52 5.52
C LEU A 235 9.98 -3.96 6.93
N GLY A 236 11.26 -3.89 7.23
CA GLY A 236 11.84 -4.48 8.44
C GLY A 236 11.67 -3.65 9.70
N SER A 237 11.38 -4.30 10.86
CA SER A 237 11.23 -3.64 12.17
C SER A 237 11.85 -4.46 13.30
N GLY A 238 13.14 -4.69 13.22
CA GLY A 238 13.88 -5.42 14.24
C GLY A 238 13.78 -6.94 14.13
N ASN A 239 14.09 -7.62 15.24
CA ASN A 239 14.14 -9.09 15.26
C ASN A 239 12.75 -9.74 15.26
N ASP A 240 11.76 -9.08 15.85
CA ASP A 240 10.39 -9.56 16.04
C ASP A 240 9.35 -8.76 15.26
N GLY A 241 9.80 -7.80 14.42
CA GLY A 241 8.93 -6.93 13.64
C GLY A 241 8.25 -5.82 14.45
N LEU A 242 8.63 -5.57 15.70
CA LEU A 242 7.88 -4.71 16.62
C LEU A 242 8.60 -3.42 17.05
N ASP A 243 9.83 -3.16 16.60
CA ASP A 243 10.61 -2.00 17.06
C ASP A 243 9.84 -0.68 16.90
N PHE A 244 9.17 -0.48 15.78
CA PHE A 244 8.33 0.70 15.55
C PHE A 244 7.08 0.66 16.44
N THR A 245 6.38 -0.47 16.48
CA THR A 245 5.12 -0.64 17.22
C THR A 245 5.29 -0.41 18.72
N HIS A 246 6.41 -0.85 19.30
CA HIS A 246 6.75 -0.57 20.70
C HIS A 246 6.86 0.91 21.01
N ARG A 247 7.46 1.70 20.10
CA ARG A 247 7.55 3.16 20.24
C ARG A 247 6.17 3.81 20.08
N LEU A 248 5.43 3.39 19.06
CA LEU A 248 4.09 3.90 18.77
C LEU A 248 3.14 3.72 19.96
N LEU A 249 3.06 2.53 20.55
CA LEU A 249 2.18 2.26 21.70
C LEU A 249 2.49 3.12 22.93
N ARG A 250 3.77 3.43 23.18
CA ARG A 250 4.18 4.29 24.30
C ARG A 250 3.77 5.75 24.12
N GLU A 251 3.75 6.25 22.89
CA GLU A 251 3.63 7.67 22.60
C GLU A 251 2.21 8.05 22.12
N ALA A 252 1.50 7.17 21.42
CA ALA A 252 0.26 7.49 20.70
C ALA A 252 -0.84 8.14 21.58
N SER A 253 -0.95 7.77 22.89
CA SER A 253 -1.95 8.36 23.79
C SER A 253 -1.77 9.87 23.99
N ASP A 254 -0.56 10.40 23.78
CA ASP A 254 -0.28 11.84 23.89
C ASP A 254 -0.72 12.61 22.65
N TYR A 255 -1.01 11.93 21.55
CA TYR A 255 -1.42 12.51 20.27
C TYR A 255 -2.87 12.21 19.89
N LEU A 256 -3.57 11.40 20.67
CA LEU A 256 -5.00 11.15 20.49
C LEU A 256 -5.85 12.15 21.28
N THR A 257 -7.00 12.53 20.72
CA THR A 257 -8.09 13.19 21.46
C THR A 257 -8.68 12.21 22.47
N ASP A 258 -9.53 12.69 23.41
CA ASP A 258 -10.07 11.84 24.49
C ASP A 258 -10.84 10.61 23.95
N GLU A 259 -11.55 10.77 22.84
CA GLU A 259 -12.27 9.69 22.13
C GLU A 259 -11.48 9.14 20.93
N GLY A 260 -10.20 9.50 20.82
CA GLY A 260 -9.35 9.13 19.69
C GLY A 260 -9.03 7.64 19.62
N VAL A 261 -8.86 7.17 18.41
CA VAL A 261 -8.65 5.76 18.06
C VAL A 261 -7.31 5.60 17.34
N LEU A 262 -6.57 4.55 17.69
CA LEU A 262 -5.37 4.07 17.01
C LEU A 262 -5.71 2.81 16.25
N ILE A 263 -5.38 2.75 14.96
CA ILE A 263 -5.50 1.55 14.11
C ILE A 263 -4.17 1.28 13.45
N VAL A 264 -3.63 0.08 13.64
CA VAL A 264 -2.28 -0.28 13.18
C VAL A 264 -2.26 -1.67 12.57
N GLU A 265 -1.60 -1.78 11.43
CA GLU A 265 -1.23 -3.06 10.82
C GLU A 265 0.12 -3.52 11.36
N VAL A 266 0.21 -4.78 11.78
CA VAL A 266 1.44 -5.44 12.22
C VAL A 266 1.63 -6.81 11.55
N GLY A 267 0.75 -7.16 10.60
CA GLY A 267 0.84 -8.39 9.81
C GLY A 267 1.10 -9.63 10.66
N ASN A 268 2.09 -10.43 10.28
CA ASN A 268 2.46 -11.68 10.97
C ASN A 268 3.00 -11.45 12.40
N SER A 269 3.49 -10.25 12.72
CA SER A 269 4.06 -9.95 14.05
C SER A 269 2.99 -9.79 15.14
N TRP A 270 1.70 -9.98 14.82
CA TRP A 270 0.61 -9.90 15.80
C TRP A 270 0.74 -10.87 16.97
N VAL A 271 1.27 -12.09 16.74
CA VAL A 271 1.50 -13.09 17.79
C VAL A 271 2.55 -12.59 18.78
N ALA A 272 3.68 -12.08 18.27
CA ALA A 272 4.74 -11.52 19.10
C ALA A 272 4.25 -10.28 19.88
N LEU A 273 3.33 -9.49 19.28
CA LEU A 273 2.75 -8.34 19.94
C LEU A 273 1.85 -8.74 21.13
N GLU A 274 1.01 -9.77 20.98
CA GLU A 274 0.21 -10.29 22.11
C GLU A 274 1.08 -10.85 23.24
N GLU A 275 2.16 -11.55 22.90
CA GLU A 275 3.11 -12.06 23.89
C GLU A 275 3.83 -10.94 24.64
N ALA A 276 4.19 -9.86 23.95
CA ALA A 276 4.85 -8.70 24.55
C ALA A 276 3.94 -7.86 25.44
N TYR A 277 2.61 -7.85 25.16
CA TYR A 277 1.62 -7.02 25.84
C TYR A 277 0.36 -7.81 26.23
N PRO A 278 0.47 -8.84 27.11
CA PRO A 278 -0.63 -9.75 27.41
C PRO A 278 -1.83 -9.10 28.10
N ASP A 279 -1.63 -7.93 28.73
CA ASP A 279 -2.68 -7.20 29.45
C ASP A 279 -3.34 -6.10 28.61
N VAL A 280 -2.90 -5.88 27.37
CA VAL A 280 -3.46 -4.86 26.47
C VAL A 280 -4.67 -5.43 25.73
N PRO A 281 -5.84 -4.76 25.79
CA PRO A 281 -7.06 -5.27 25.16
C PRO A 281 -7.07 -4.97 23.64
N PHE A 282 -6.14 -5.57 22.89
CA PHE A 282 -6.13 -5.43 21.45
C PHE A 282 -7.46 -5.90 20.87
N THR A 283 -8.08 -5.07 20.04
CA THR A 283 -9.21 -5.49 19.22
C THR A 283 -8.70 -5.82 17.83
N TRP A 284 -8.52 -7.11 17.55
CA TRP A 284 -8.11 -7.59 16.23
C TRP A 284 -9.26 -7.50 15.24
N ILE A 285 -8.98 -6.95 14.09
CA ILE A 285 -10.00 -6.69 13.07
C ILE A 285 -9.96 -7.81 12.02
N GLU A 286 -11.12 -8.39 11.71
CA GLU A 286 -11.31 -9.37 10.64
C GLU A 286 -11.76 -8.67 9.35
N PHE A 287 -11.30 -9.16 8.21
CA PHE A 287 -11.55 -8.59 6.89
C PHE A 287 -12.27 -9.58 5.99
N GLU A 288 -13.22 -9.10 5.19
CA GLU A 288 -13.97 -9.94 4.24
C GLU A 288 -13.11 -10.36 3.04
N ARG A 289 -12.18 -9.50 2.63
CA ARG A 289 -11.33 -9.70 1.45
C ARG A 289 -9.98 -10.34 1.76
N GLY A 290 -9.80 -10.78 2.99
CA GLY A 290 -8.52 -11.30 3.48
C GLY A 290 -7.61 -10.20 4.05
N GLY A 291 -6.48 -10.63 4.64
CA GLY A 291 -5.61 -9.80 5.46
C GLY A 291 -5.82 -10.11 6.95
N HIS A 292 -4.82 -9.82 7.76
CA HIS A 292 -4.84 -10.03 9.21
C HIS A 292 -3.81 -9.14 9.89
N GLY A 293 -3.76 -9.18 11.23
CA GLY A 293 -2.77 -8.44 11.98
C GLY A 293 -3.01 -6.92 11.97
N VAL A 294 -4.28 -6.49 11.89
CA VAL A 294 -4.66 -5.10 12.15
C VAL A 294 -5.39 -5.03 13.47
N PHE A 295 -4.93 -4.18 14.35
CA PHE A 295 -5.59 -3.95 15.63
C PHE A 295 -6.11 -2.53 15.79
N MET A 296 -7.09 -2.40 16.68
CA MET A 296 -7.61 -1.13 17.17
C MET A 296 -7.41 -1.03 18.68
N LEU A 297 -6.98 0.16 19.13
CA LEU A 297 -6.97 0.57 20.53
C LEU A 297 -7.57 1.97 20.68
N ARG A 298 -8.27 2.22 21.78
CA ARG A 298 -8.70 3.56 22.18
C ARG A 298 -7.60 4.25 22.97
N ARG A 299 -7.63 5.56 23.02
CA ARG A 299 -6.71 6.32 23.87
C ARG A 299 -6.72 5.83 25.32
N THR A 300 -7.90 5.47 25.87
CA THR A 300 -8.05 4.94 27.22
C THR A 300 -7.29 3.65 27.47
N ASP A 301 -7.19 2.79 26.47
CA ASP A 301 -6.46 1.51 26.55
C ASP A 301 -4.94 1.77 26.58
N LEU A 302 -4.47 2.72 25.76
CA LEU A 302 -3.06 3.13 25.70
C LEU A 302 -2.58 3.83 26.99
N LEU A 303 -3.45 4.52 27.71
CA LEU A 303 -3.10 5.15 29.00
C LEU A 303 -2.74 4.13 30.09
N GLN A 304 -3.15 2.88 29.95
CA GLN A 304 -2.81 1.80 30.88
C GLN A 304 -1.37 1.28 30.67
N LEU A 305 -0.71 1.66 29.54
CA LEU A 305 0.68 1.30 29.23
C LEU A 305 1.70 2.28 29.80
N LYS A 306 1.28 3.39 30.39
CA LYS A 306 2.13 4.40 31.05
C LYS A 306 2.24 4.15 32.53
#